data_87c7523ab2ca4a2ae53fce010e0f639b
#
_entry.id   87c7523ab2ca4a2ae53fce010e0f639b
#
_cell.length_a   1.000
_cell.length_b   1.000
_cell.length_c   1.000
_cell.angle_alpha   90.00
_cell.angle_beta   90.00
_cell.angle_gamma   90.00
#
_symmetry.space_group_name_H-M   'P 1'
#
loop_
_entity.id
_entity.type
_entity.pdbx_description
1 polymer ?
#
loop_
_entity_poly.entity_id
_entity_poly.type
_entity_poly.pdbx_seq_one_letter_code
_entity_poly.pdbx_strand_id
1 'polypeptide(L)'
;MPGQIDMFVDAEDRRLFSGIKSLQFIISRLPSKPMLSPTDIATALDTKVDTVYNWIAAGQFEYIDIGSGATGKPRWRIERISFLSFLRSRVNKV
;
A
#
# COMPACT_ATOMS: atom_id res chain seq x y z
N MET A 1 -20.54 -0.08 -16.64
CA MET A 1 -21.67 -0.12 -15.74
C MET A 1 -21.79 1.15 -14.95
N PRO A 2 -22.83 1.89 -15.21
CA PRO A 2 -23.01 3.13 -14.49
C PRO A 2 -23.16 2.87 -13.00
N GLY A 3 -22.58 3.72 -12.21
CA GLY A 3 -22.67 3.62 -10.78
C GLY A 3 -21.71 2.65 -10.14
N GLN A 4 -20.97 1.92 -10.92
CA GLN A 4 -19.97 1.03 -10.36
C GLN A 4 -18.73 1.83 -10.02
N ILE A 5 -18.31 1.73 -8.76
CA ILE A 5 -17.12 2.42 -8.31
C ILE A 5 -15.92 1.51 -8.53
N ASP A 6 -14.96 2.02 -9.26
CA ASP A 6 -13.72 1.30 -9.48
C ASP A 6 -12.77 1.66 -8.34
N MET A 7 -12.48 0.72 -7.47
CA MET A 7 -11.61 0.93 -6.32
C MET A 7 -10.13 0.91 -6.69
N PHE A 8 -9.83 0.57 -7.93
CA PHE A 8 -8.44 0.45 -8.37
C PHE A 8 -8.01 1.71 -9.08
N VAL A 9 -6.77 2.12 -8.87
CA VAL A 9 -6.22 3.31 -9.50
C VAL A 9 -5.99 3.07 -10.99
N ASP A 10 -5.54 1.87 -11.36
CA ASP A 10 -5.23 1.57 -12.73
C ASP A 10 -5.47 0.09 -13.05
N ALA A 11 -5.17 -0.28 -14.29
CA ALA A 11 -5.41 -1.65 -14.76
C ALA A 11 -4.53 -2.67 -14.04
N GLU A 12 -3.35 -2.29 -13.61
CA GLU A 12 -2.47 -3.20 -12.90
C GLU A 12 -3.03 -3.57 -11.54
N ASP A 13 -3.56 -2.59 -10.81
CA ASP A 13 -4.23 -2.85 -9.55
C ASP A 13 -5.35 -3.84 -9.76
N ARG A 14 -6.17 -3.59 -10.77
CA ARG A 14 -7.34 -4.40 -11.06
C ARG A 14 -6.94 -5.84 -11.38
N ARG A 15 -5.89 -6.02 -12.16
CA ARG A 15 -5.43 -7.34 -12.54
C ARG A 15 -4.91 -8.11 -11.33
N LEU A 16 -4.21 -7.45 -10.44
CA LEU A 16 -3.64 -8.09 -9.26
C LEU A 16 -4.69 -8.54 -8.26
N PHE A 17 -5.78 -7.79 -8.13
CA PHE A 17 -6.70 -7.99 -7.01
C PHE A 17 -8.12 -8.33 -7.40
N SER A 18 -8.36 -8.59 -8.66
CA SER A 18 -9.69 -8.99 -9.12
C SER A 18 -10.12 -10.26 -8.40
N GLY A 19 -11.32 -10.24 -7.85
CA GLY A 19 -11.89 -11.39 -7.18
C GLY A 19 -11.49 -11.59 -5.73
N ILE A 20 -10.61 -10.76 -5.20
CA ILE A 20 -10.17 -10.87 -3.80
C ILE A 20 -10.79 -9.73 -3.00
N LYS A 21 -11.93 -10.03 -2.38
CA LYS A 21 -12.75 -8.99 -1.75
C LYS A 21 -12.08 -8.35 -0.55
N SER A 22 -11.34 -9.10 0.24
CA SER A 22 -10.66 -8.54 1.40
C SER A 22 -9.63 -7.50 1.00
N LEU A 23 -8.93 -7.73 -0.11
CA LEU A 23 -7.96 -6.76 -0.60
C LEU A 23 -8.64 -5.55 -1.19
N GLN A 24 -9.78 -5.72 -1.84
CA GLN A 24 -10.56 -4.59 -2.34
C GLN A 24 -10.97 -3.66 -1.20
N PHE A 25 -11.33 -4.23 -0.07
CA PHE A 25 -11.69 -3.44 1.09
C PHE A 25 -10.51 -2.59 1.58
N ILE A 26 -9.33 -3.18 1.67
CA ILE A 26 -8.12 -2.45 2.05
C ILE A 26 -7.78 -1.37 1.02
N ILE A 27 -7.85 -1.71 -0.26
CA ILE A 27 -7.55 -0.77 -1.33
C ILE A 27 -8.47 0.45 -1.27
N SER A 28 -9.73 0.25 -0.94
CA SER A 28 -10.68 1.36 -0.85
C SER A 28 -10.32 2.36 0.25
N ARG A 29 -9.51 1.95 1.21
CA ARG A 29 -9.06 2.82 2.30
C ARG A 29 -7.74 3.52 1.99
N LEU A 30 -7.08 3.15 0.90
CA LEU A 30 -5.85 3.80 0.48
C LEU A 30 -6.16 5.06 -0.33
N PRO A 31 -5.35 6.11 -0.20
CA PRO A 31 -5.52 7.27 -1.06
C PRO A 31 -5.20 6.90 -2.52
N SER A 32 -5.90 7.58 -3.43
CA SER A 32 -5.74 7.32 -4.88
C SER A 32 -4.56 8.10 -5.42
N LYS A 33 -3.37 7.66 -5.08
CA LYS A 33 -2.13 8.28 -5.55
C LYS A 33 -1.08 7.20 -5.75
N PRO A 34 -0.10 7.43 -6.65
CA PRO A 34 0.87 6.40 -6.99
C PRO A 34 1.90 6.12 -5.90
N MET A 35 2.14 7.07 -5.02
CA MET A 35 3.12 6.90 -3.94
C MET A 35 2.42 7.04 -2.61
N LEU A 36 2.69 6.10 -1.71
CA LEU A 36 2.05 6.05 -0.39
C LEU A 36 3.07 6.36 0.69
N SER A 37 2.61 6.98 1.77
CA SER A 37 3.43 7.14 2.96
C SER A 37 3.22 5.93 3.88
N PRO A 38 4.15 5.68 4.81
CA PRO A 38 3.92 4.63 5.81
C PRO A 38 2.63 4.84 6.60
N THR A 39 2.26 6.09 6.87
CA THR A 39 1.01 6.40 7.56
C THR A 39 -0.22 6.01 6.74
N ASP A 40 -0.18 6.25 5.43
CA ASP A 40 -1.27 5.84 4.55
C ASP A 40 -1.51 4.34 4.65
N ILE A 41 -0.44 3.57 4.64
CA ILE A 41 -0.50 2.11 4.71
C ILE A 41 -1.02 1.67 6.07
N ALA A 42 -0.50 2.26 7.13
CA ALA A 42 -0.90 1.91 8.49
C ALA A 42 -2.39 2.16 8.70
N THR A 43 -2.89 3.28 8.19
CA THR A 43 -4.31 3.61 8.29
C THR A 43 -5.17 2.60 7.53
N ALA A 44 -4.75 2.25 6.31
CA ALA A 44 -5.52 1.32 5.49
C ALA A 44 -5.59 -0.06 6.12
N LEU A 45 -4.53 -0.48 6.80
CA LEU A 45 -4.46 -1.80 7.42
C LEU A 45 -4.91 -1.79 8.88
N ASP A 46 -5.26 -0.62 9.41
CA ASP A 46 -5.67 -0.48 10.81
C ASP A 46 -4.59 -1.01 11.75
N THR A 47 -3.36 -0.60 11.50
CA THR A 47 -2.22 -1.01 12.30
C THR A 47 -1.36 0.18 12.68
N LYS A 48 -0.36 -0.04 13.49
CA LYS A 48 0.57 1.02 13.90
C LYS A 48 1.58 1.29 12.80
N VAL A 49 1.96 2.56 12.67
CA VAL A 49 2.95 2.93 11.66
C VAL A 49 4.29 2.24 11.92
N ASP A 50 4.62 1.94 13.16
CA ASP A 50 5.84 1.22 13.48
C ASP A 50 5.90 -0.15 12.81
N THR A 51 4.76 -0.81 12.71
CA THR A 51 4.68 -2.10 12.02
C THR A 51 5.07 -1.94 10.56
N VAL A 52 4.62 -0.86 9.92
CA VAL A 52 4.94 -0.60 8.53
C VAL A 52 6.44 -0.33 8.38
N TYR A 53 7.02 0.46 9.27
CA TYR A 53 8.46 0.70 9.24
C TYR A 53 9.25 -0.59 9.41
N ASN A 54 8.79 -1.49 10.27
CA ASN A 54 9.45 -2.78 10.45
C ASN A 54 9.40 -3.62 9.18
N TRP A 55 8.29 -3.61 8.47
CA TRP A 55 8.19 -4.33 7.20
C TRP A 55 9.16 -3.76 6.17
N ILE A 56 9.26 -2.45 6.09
CA ILE A 56 10.18 -1.80 5.16
C ILE A 56 11.62 -2.15 5.52
N ALA A 57 11.97 -2.08 6.80
CA ALA A 57 13.31 -2.41 7.27
C ALA A 57 13.65 -3.88 7.00
N ALA A 58 12.65 -4.74 6.99
CA ALA A 58 12.83 -6.16 6.70
C ALA A 58 12.86 -6.47 5.20
N GLY A 59 12.74 -5.45 4.35
CA GLY A 59 12.82 -5.63 2.91
C GLY A 59 11.56 -6.23 2.29
N GLN A 60 10.42 -6.10 2.93
CA GLN A 60 9.18 -6.69 2.43
C GLN A 60 8.67 -6.02 1.16
N PHE A 61 8.94 -4.74 0.99
CA PHE A 61 8.63 -4.03 -0.25
C PHE A 61 9.58 -2.85 -0.40
N GLU A 62 9.67 -2.35 -1.61
CA GLU A 62 10.59 -1.27 -1.94
C GLU A 62 10.07 0.07 -1.46
N TYR A 63 10.99 0.97 -1.15
CA TYR A 63 10.65 2.31 -0.72
C TYR A 63 11.68 3.30 -1.27
N ILE A 64 11.30 4.57 -1.29
CA ILE A 64 12.17 5.67 -1.65
C ILE A 64 12.24 6.62 -0.47
N ASP A 65 13.45 6.98 -0.07
CA ASP A 65 13.64 7.96 0.99
C ASP A 65 13.78 9.34 0.36
N ILE A 66 12.77 10.18 0.56
CA ILE A 66 12.76 11.54 0.02
C ILE A 66 13.05 12.58 1.11
N GLY A 67 13.46 12.14 2.28
CA GLY A 67 13.78 13.05 3.36
C GLY A 67 15.07 13.79 3.09
N SER A 68 15.19 15.02 3.62
CA SER A 68 16.44 15.71 3.58
C SER A 68 17.29 15.27 4.77
N GLY A 69 18.57 15.09 4.56
CA GLY A 69 19.47 14.71 5.62
C GLY A 69 19.58 15.72 6.74
N ALA A 70 19.14 16.94 6.49
CA ALA A 70 19.30 18.03 7.45
C ALA A 70 18.48 17.82 8.73
N THR A 71 17.31 17.19 8.62
CA THR A 71 16.45 16.96 9.79
C THR A 71 16.67 15.60 10.43
N GLY A 72 17.39 14.71 9.77
CA GLY A 72 17.65 13.38 10.26
C GLY A 72 16.45 12.46 10.30
N LYS A 73 15.28 12.90 9.84
CA LYS A 73 14.09 12.08 9.83
C LYS A 73 13.86 11.51 8.44
N PRO A 74 13.73 10.18 8.32
CA PRO A 74 13.42 9.58 7.03
C PRO A 74 12.02 9.96 6.60
N ARG A 75 11.88 10.19 5.31
CA ARG A 75 10.56 10.41 4.71
C ARG A 75 10.43 9.40 3.60
N TRP A 76 9.88 8.25 3.94
CA TRP A 76 9.79 7.13 3.03
C TRP A 76 8.51 7.20 2.24
N ARG A 77 8.62 6.83 0.97
CA ARG A 77 7.47 6.69 0.09
C ARG A 77 7.53 5.32 -0.55
N ILE A 78 6.38 4.69 -0.63
CA ILE A 78 6.26 3.34 -1.15
C ILE A 78 5.41 3.42 -2.42
N GLU A 79 5.93 2.84 -3.50
CA GLU A 79 5.15 2.75 -4.72
C GLU A 79 3.90 1.93 -4.47
N ARG A 80 2.76 2.46 -4.89
CA ARG A 80 1.47 1.81 -4.64
C ARG A 80 1.46 0.37 -5.14
N ILE A 81 1.97 0.16 -6.34
CA ILE A 81 1.94 -1.18 -6.93
C ILE A 81 2.83 -2.16 -6.17
N SER A 82 3.94 -1.68 -5.64
CA SER A 82 4.83 -2.51 -4.83
C SER A 82 4.14 -2.95 -3.53
N PHE A 83 3.44 -2.03 -2.88
CA PHE A 83 2.70 -2.36 -1.68
C PHE A 83 1.55 -3.34 -1.98
N LEU A 84 0.85 -3.13 -3.08
CA LEU A 84 -0.26 -4.02 -3.46
C LEU A 84 0.24 -5.43 -3.77
N SER A 85 1.41 -5.55 -4.38
CA SER A 85 2.02 -6.86 -4.61
C SER A 85 2.38 -7.55 -3.31
N PHE A 86 2.87 -6.78 -2.34
CA PHE A 86 3.13 -7.31 -1.01
C PHE A 86 1.85 -7.84 -0.37
N LEU A 87 0.77 -7.08 -0.43
CA LEU A 87 -0.52 -7.53 0.11
C LEU A 87 -0.98 -8.81 -0.56
N ARG A 88 -0.84 -8.88 -1.88
CA ARG A 88 -1.26 -10.05 -2.63
C ARG A 88 -0.54 -11.29 -2.15
N SER A 89 0.74 -11.16 -1.84
CA SER A 89 1.55 -12.29 -1.37
C SER A 89 1.19 -12.71 0.05
N ARG A 90 0.51 -11.83 0.79
CA ARG A 90 0.13 -12.09 2.19
C ARG A 90 -1.27 -12.65 2.36
N VAL A 91 -2.02 -12.80 1.29
CA VAL A 91 -3.37 -13.35 1.38
C VAL A 91 -3.27 -14.83 1.69
N ASN A 92 -3.92 -15.22 2.78
CA ASN A 92 -3.98 -16.62 3.17
C ASN A 92 -5.31 -17.20 2.73
N LYS A 93 -5.24 -18.23 1.92
CA LYS A 93 -6.42 -18.95 1.48
C LYS A 93 -6.67 -20.10 2.42
N VAL A 94 -7.88 -20.16 2.88
CA VAL A 94 -8.29 -21.22 3.79
C VAL A 94 -9.14 -22.22 3.06
#